data_8fe23cbd286bc83ea5ca97f0ccbdd935
#
_entry.id   8fe23cbd286bc83ea5ca97f0ccbdd935
#
_cell.length_a   1.000
_cell.length_b   1.000
_cell.length_c   1.000
_cell.angle_alpha   90.00
_cell.angle_beta   90.00
_cell.angle_gamma   90.00
#
_symmetry.space_group_name_H-M   'P 1'
#
loop_
_entity.id
_entity.type
_entity.pdbx_description
1 polymer ?
#
loop_
_entity_poly.entity_id
_entity_poly.type
_entity_poly.pdbx_seq_one_letter_code
_entity_poly.pdbx_strand_id
1 'polypeptide(L)'
;MNTNDLFTTALQLTDPWFVEKVEFLPSETKPEELHININFKRGATFHFYENSEDDSTIMVGEDGTPIEFKANDTVERTWRHLNFFQYKTYIHARVPKLRVGKGKGSTPTVRVPWARPGSGFMNPLFE
;
A
#
# COMPACT_ATOMS: atom_id res chain seq x y z
N MET A 1 17.27 14.86 -4.71
CA MET A 1 16.31 13.73 -4.67
C MET A 1 17.11 12.44 -4.53
N ASN A 2 16.81 11.67 -3.54
CA ASN A 2 17.49 10.39 -3.35
C ASN A 2 16.71 9.28 -4.05
N THR A 3 17.26 8.07 -4.00
CA THR A 3 16.63 6.95 -4.68
C THR A 3 15.21 6.67 -4.17
N ASN A 4 15.01 6.77 -2.86
CA ASN A 4 13.69 6.52 -2.29
C ASN A 4 12.68 7.55 -2.78
N ASP A 5 13.08 8.81 -2.84
CA ASP A 5 12.20 9.86 -3.34
C ASP A 5 11.88 9.65 -4.81
N LEU A 6 12.87 9.23 -5.59
CA LEU A 6 12.65 8.96 -7.01
C LEU A 6 11.58 7.90 -7.19
N PHE A 7 11.69 6.79 -6.46
CA PHE A 7 10.71 5.71 -6.59
C PHE A 7 9.36 6.12 -6.02
N THR A 8 9.33 6.93 -4.97
CA THR A 8 8.05 7.44 -4.45
C THR A 8 7.33 8.21 -5.54
N THR A 9 8.05 9.05 -6.25
CA THR A 9 7.47 9.84 -7.34
C THR A 9 7.08 8.94 -8.52
N ALA A 10 7.96 8.02 -8.89
CA ALA A 10 7.71 7.15 -10.03
C ALA A 10 6.49 6.27 -9.82
N LEU A 11 6.27 5.83 -8.59
CA LEU A 11 5.11 5.01 -8.25
C LEU A 11 3.89 5.86 -7.97
N GLN A 12 4.02 7.18 -8.03
CA GLN A 12 2.92 8.12 -7.82
C GLN A 12 2.29 7.93 -6.44
N LEU A 13 3.12 7.66 -5.45
CA LEU A 13 2.64 7.53 -4.09
C LEU A 13 2.31 8.91 -3.53
N THR A 14 1.19 8.97 -2.83
CA THR A 14 0.76 10.19 -2.16
C THR A 14 0.84 10.00 -0.67
N ASP A 15 0.92 11.12 0.04
CA ASP A 15 0.93 11.11 1.50
C ASP A 15 -0.22 10.23 2.00
N PRO A 16 -0.04 9.37 3.00
CA PRO A 16 1.16 9.24 3.85
C PRO A 16 2.15 8.18 3.39
N TRP A 17 1.99 7.63 2.18
CA TRP A 17 2.80 6.52 1.70
C TRP A 17 4.10 7.03 1.11
N PHE A 18 5.17 6.29 1.36
CA PHE A 18 6.46 6.64 0.79
C PHE A 18 7.31 5.38 0.66
N VAL A 19 8.31 5.45 -0.24
CA VAL A 19 9.25 4.36 -0.38
C VAL A 19 10.31 4.51 0.71
N GLU A 20 10.41 3.47 1.52
CA GLU A 20 11.35 3.45 2.63
C GLU A 20 12.69 2.87 2.24
N LYS A 21 12.69 1.87 1.35
CA LYS A 21 13.90 1.16 1.00
C LYS A 21 13.76 0.55 -0.38
N VAL A 22 14.84 0.59 -1.13
CA VAL A 22 14.91 -0.02 -2.46
C VAL A 22 16.13 -0.93 -2.48
N GLU A 23 15.94 -2.18 -2.89
CA GLU A 23 17.04 -3.14 -2.97
C GLU A 23 17.04 -3.83 -4.32
N PHE A 24 18.19 -3.86 -4.94
CA PHE A 24 18.42 -4.66 -6.14
C PHE A 24 19.11 -5.94 -5.68
N LEU A 25 18.42 -7.05 -5.83
CA LEU A 25 18.94 -8.32 -5.37
C LEU A 25 19.41 -9.13 -6.57
N PRO A 26 20.67 -9.56 -6.56
CA PRO A 26 21.13 -10.45 -7.63
C PRO A 26 20.40 -11.76 -7.50
N SER A 27 20.10 -12.35 -8.65
CA SER A 27 19.45 -13.64 -8.69
C SER A 27 20.37 -14.58 -9.46
N GLU A 28 20.48 -15.81 -8.98
CA GLU A 28 21.25 -16.81 -9.69
C GLU A 28 20.57 -17.17 -11.01
N THR A 29 19.27 -16.92 -11.07
CA THR A 29 18.54 -17.07 -12.33
C THR A 29 18.13 -15.68 -12.77
N LYS A 30 18.28 -15.41 -14.05
CA LYS A 30 17.85 -14.14 -14.61
C LYS A 30 16.34 -14.12 -14.72
N PRO A 31 15.70 -12.99 -14.59
CA PRO A 31 16.27 -11.66 -14.34
C PRO A 31 16.52 -11.40 -12.86
N GLU A 32 17.32 -10.39 -12.60
CA GLU A 32 17.52 -9.91 -11.24
C GLU A 32 16.24 -9.32 -10.69
N GLU A 33 16.20 -9.12 -9.38
CA GLU A 33 15.01 -8.68 -8.70
C GLU A 33 15.20 -7.31 -8.10
N LEU A 34 14.14 -6.53 -8.16
CA LEU A 34 14.06 -5.23 -7.52
C LEU A 34 12.98 -5.31 -6.45
N HIS A 35 13.35 -5.00 -5.23
CA HIS A 35 12.44 -5.02 -4.09
C HIS A 35 12.27 -3.62 -3.57
N ILE A 36 11.03 -3.15 -3.53
CA ILE A 36 10.68 -1.81 -3.08
C ILE A 36 9.83 -1.96 -1.84
N ASN A 37 10.30 -1.37 -0.75
CA ASN A 37 9.59 -1.41 0.53
C ASN A 37 8.88 -0.09 0.75
N ILE A 38 7.57 -0.14 0.94
CA ILE A 38 6.74 1.03 1.15
C ILE A 38 6.26 1.05 2.58
N ASN A 39 6.25 2.23 3.17
CA ASN A 39 5.75 2.42 4.52
C ASN A 39 4.86 3.65 4.54
N PHE A 40 4.25 3.93 5.67
CA PHE A 40 3.43 5.11 5.84
C PHE A 40 3.94 5.91 7.03
N LYS A 41 3.66 7.20 7.01
CA LYS A 41 4.17 8.10 8.03
C LYS A 41 3.55 7.79 9.38
N ARG A 42 4.34 7.94 10.42
CA ARG A 42 3.87 7.74 11.78
C ARG A 42 2.75 8.73 12.08
N GLY A 43 1.70 8.24 12.73
CA GLY A 43 0.57 9.08 13.09
C GLY A 43 -0.41 9.31 11.97
N ALA A 44 -0.21 8.69 10.83
CA ALA A 44 -1.11 8.84 9.69
C ALA A 44 -2.49 8.32 10.03
N THR A 45 -3.50 8.93 9.40
CA THR A 45 -4.86 8.44 9.49
C THR A 45 -5.34 8.01 8.12
N PHE A 46 -6.36 7.16 8.13
CA PHE A 46 -6.86 6.56 6.90
C PHE A 46 -8.37 6.58 6.90
N HIS A 47 -8.95 6.60 5.71
CA HIS A 47 -10.39 6.46 5.56
C HIS A 47 -10.73 5.01 5.28
N PHE A 48 -11.92 4.59 5.66
CA PHE A 48 -12.39 3.25 5.36
C PHE A 48 -13.46 3.32 4.29
N TYR A 49 -13.37 2.39 3.33
CA TYR A 49 -14.34 2.25 2.24
C TYR A 49 -14.95 0.87 2.35
N GLU A 50 -16.29 0.80 2.43
CA GLU A 50 -16.95 -0.49 2.51
C GLU A 50 -16.71 -1.31 1.26
N ASN A 51 -16.67 -0.64 0.11
CA ASN A 51 -16.25 -1.27 -1.13
C ASN A 51 -14.96 -0.59 -1.56
N SER A 52 -13.85 -1.33 -1.52
CA SER A 52 -12.53 -0.73 -1.74
C SER A 52 -12.36 -0.17 -3.14
N GLU A 53 -13.26 -0.50 -4.06
CA GLU A 53 -13.18 -0.01 -5.43
C GLU A 53 -14.17 1.10 -5.73
N ASP A 54 -14.96 1.52 -4.73
CA ASP A 54 -16.00 2.53 -4.94
C ASP A 54 -15.79 3.64 -3.93
N ASP A 55 -15.33 4.80 -4.43
CA ASP A 55 -15.03 5.93 -3.57
C ASP A 55 -16.26 6.45 -2.83
N SER A 56 -17.44 6.22 -3.35
CA SER A 56 -18.66 6.71 -2.71
C SER A 56 -19.00 5.96 -1.44
N THR A 57 -18.35 4.82 -1.19
CA THR A 57 -18.63 4.02 0.00
C THR A 57 -17.77 4.42 1.20
N ILE A 58 -17.12 5.56 1.15
CA ILE A 58 -16.30 6.04 2.24
C ILE A 58 -17.16 6.19 3.50
N MET A 59 -16.62 5.72 4.61
CA MET A 59 -17.35 5.78 5.87
C MET A 59 -17.32 7.19 6.41
N VAL A 60 -18.51 7.71 6.76
CA VAL A 60 -18.64 9.08 7.25
C VAL A 60 -19.27 9.08 8.63
N GLY A 61 -19.04 10.16 9.36
CA GLY A 61 -19.64 10.37 10.66
C GLY A 61 -21.03 10.98 10.54
N GLU A 62 -21.56 11.35 11.69
CA GLU A 62 -22.93 11.91 11.74
C GLU A 62 -23.04 13.23 11.00
N ASP A 63 -21.94 13.98 10.94
CA ASP A 63 -21.93 15.27 10.25
C ASP A 63 -21.62 15.15 8.76
N GLY A 64 -21.47 13.92 8.26
CA GLY A 64 -21.20 13.70 6.85
C GLY A 64 -19.75 13.78 6.45
N THR A 65 -18.84 14.05 7.39
CA THR A 65 -17.43 14.10 7.05
C THR A 65 -16.81 12.70 7.15
N PRO A 66 -15.82 12.40 6.32
CA PRO A 66 -15.16 11.10 6.41
C PRO A 66 -14.51 10.90 7.78
N ILE A 67 -14.64 9.69 8.29
CA ILE A 67 -14.05 9.34 9.57
C ILE A 67 -12.59 9.00 9.33
N GLU A 68 -11.71 9.50 10.20
CA GLU A 68 -10.29 9.21 10.13
C GLU A 68 -9.94 8.17 11.18
N PHE A 69 -9.31 7.11 10.72
CA PHE A 69 -8.92 5.99 11.57
C PHE A 69 -7.41 5.92 11.66
N LYS A 70 -6.89 5.66 12.83
CA LYS A 70 -5.47 5.37 12.99
C LYS A 70 -5.24 3.88 12.77
N ALA A 71 -4.01 3.56 12.40
CA ALA A 71 -3.64 2.16 12.24
C ALA A 71 -3.76 1.46 13.59
N ASN A 72 -4.55 0.39 13.62
CA ASN A 72 -4.70 -0.42 14.82
C ASN A 72 -3.61 -1.49 14.88
N ASP A 73 -3.25 -2.01 13.73
CA ASP A 73 -2.24 -3.04 13.59
C ASP A 73 -1.81 -3.03 12.12
N THR A 74 -0.86 -3.85 11.76
CA THR A 74 -0.42 -3.94 10.37
C THR A 74 -0.29 -5.40 9.98
N VAL A 75 -0.36 -5.63 8.68
CA VAL A 75 -0.09 -6.93 8.09
C VAL A 75 0.85 -6.71 6.92
N GLU A 76 1.83 -7.60 6.78
CA GLU A 76 2.78 -7.49 5.69
C GLU A 76 2.23 -8.16 4.45
N ARG A 77 2.35 -7.47 3.31
CA ARG A 77 1.89 -7.98 2.04
C ARG A 77 2.91 -7.67 0.97
N THR A 78 2.88 -8.50 -0.07
CA THR A 78 3.79 -8.35 -1.20
C THR A 78 2.97 -8.36 -2.48
N TRP A 79 3.31 -7.46 -3.40
CA TRP A 79 2.68 -7.39 -4.72
C TRP A 79 3.74 -7.57 -5.78
N ARG A 80 3.35 -8.16 -6.89
CA ARG A 80 4.18 -8.24 -8.08
C ARG A 80 3.86 -7.04 -8.95
N HIS A 81 4.87 -6.23 -9.20
CA HIS A 81 4.73 -5.06 -10.08
C HIS A 81 5.21 -5.41 -11.48
N LEU A 82 4.84 -4.62 -12.45
CA LEU A 82 5.42 -4.74 -13.77
C LEU A 82 6.93 -4.52 -13.66
N ASN A 83 7.69 -5.21 -14.52
CA ASN A 83 9.13 -5.12 -14.45
C ASN A 83 9.61 -3.68 -14.67
N PHE A 84 10.61 -3.28 -13.90
CA PHE A 84 11.40 -2.09 -14.20
C PHE A 84 12.57 -2.56 -15.06
N PHE A 85 12.50 -2.22 -16.35
CA PHE A 85 13.50 -2.71 -17.30
C PHE A 85 13.51 -4.23 -17.23
N GLN A 86 14.66 -4.83 -16.99
CA GLN A 86 14.76 -6.29 -16.92
C GLN A 86 14.52 -6.84 -15.52
N TYR A 87 14.29 -5.97 -14.54
CA TYR A 87 14.18 -6.41 -13.16
C TYR A 87 12.77 -6.86 -12.83
N LYS A 88 12.65 -8.07 -12.27
CA LYS A 88 11.39 -8.49 -11.65
C LYS A 88 11.18 -7.65 -10.41
N THR A 89 10.04 -7.01 -10.32
CA THR A 89 9.81 -6.00 -9.30
C THR A 89 8.75 -6.45 -8.31
N TYR A 90 9.07 -6.35 -7.04
CA TYR A 90 8.19 -6.71 -5.94
C TYR A 90 8.00 -5.52 -5.02
N ILE A 91 6.75 -5.29 -4.64
CA ILE A 91 6.42 -4.24 -3.68
C ILE A 91 6.09 -4.91 -2.36
N HIS A 92 6.74 -4.48 -1.29
CA HIS A 92 6.48 -4.97 0.06
C HIS A 92 5.98 -3.81 0.88
N ALA A 93 4.93 -4.05 1.67
CA ALA A 93 4.42 -3.00 2.52
C ALA A 93 3.77 -3.58 3.75
N ARG A 94 3.85 -2.82 4.84
CA ARG A 94 3.02 -3.09 6.01
C ARG A 94 1.73 -2.30 5.82
N VAL A 95 0.63 -3.03 5.71
CA VAL A 95 -0.67 -2.43 5.41
C VAL A 95 -1.44 -2.29 6.70
N PRO A 96 -1.89 -1.08 7.04
CA PRO A 96 -2.61 -0.89 8.29
C PRO A 96 -3.95 -1.62 8.31
N LYS A 97 -4.29 -2.12 9.48
CA LYS A 97 -5.62 -2.61 9.76
C LYS A 97 -6.34 -1.56 10.58
N LEU A 98 -7.60 -1.35 10.29
CA LEU A 98 -8.41 -0.34 10.96
C LEU A 98 -9.44 -1.03 11.84
N ARG A 99 -9.73 -0.42 12.98
CA ARG A 99 -10.82 -0.89 13.82
C ARG A 99 -12.02 -0.01 13.53
N VAL A 100 -12.93 -0.52 12.69
CA VAL A 100 -14.02 0.30 12.17
C VAL A 100 -15.35 -0.01 12.84
N GLY A 101 -15.46 -1.13 13.56
CA GLY A 101 -16.70 -1.49 14.19
C GLY A 101 -16.56 -1.63 15.68
N LYS A 102 -17.69 -1.68 16.34
CA LYS A 102 -17.72 -2.01 17.75
C LYS A 102 -17.81 -3.51 17.87
N GLY A 103 -17.14 -4.03 18.87
CA GLY A 103 -17.18 -5.44 19.10
C GLY A 103 -16.18 -6.16 18.26
N LYS A 104 -16.44 -7.40 18.02
CA LYS A 104 -15.45 -8.29 17.49
C LYS A 104 -15.43 -8.29 15.99
N GLY A 105 -14.28 -8.57 15.48
CA GLY A 105 -14.18 -9.16 14.17
C GLY A 105 -13.95 -8.25 13.02
N SER A 106 -13.94 -6.97 13.21
CA SER A 106 -13.82 -6.12 12.05
C SER A 106 -12.56 -5.27 12.12
N THR A 107 -11.48 -5.82 11.54
CA THR A 107 -10.23 -5.06 11.38
C THR A 107 -9.78 -5.17 9.94
N PRO A 108 -10.51 -4.52 9.03
CA PRO A 108 -10.12 -4.57 7.62
C PRO A 108 -8.84 -3.81 7.37
N THR A 109 -8.15 -4.17 6.28
CA THR A 109 -6.97 -3.43 5.86
C THR A 109 -7.39 -2.19 5.07
N VAL A 110 -6.52 -1.19 5.07
CA VAL A 110 -6.79 0.01 4.29
C VAL A 110 -6.60 -0.29 2.81
N ARG A 111 -7.27 0.53 2.00
CA ARG A 111 -7.03 0.56 0.58
C ARG A 111 -5.63 1.13 0.33
N VAL A 112 -4.87 0.47 -0.54
CA VAL A 112 -3.54 0.96 -0.88
C VAL A 112 -3.56 1.53 -2.30
N PRO A 113 -2.88 2.65 -2.54
CA PRO A 113 -3.00 3.33 -3.83
C PRO A 113 -2.38 2.54 -4.98
N TRP A 114 -1.38 1.72 -4.70
CA TRP A 114 -0.69 1.02 -5.80
C TRP A 114 -1.43 -0.22 -6.27
N ALA A 115 -2.46 -0.67 -5.59
CA ALA A 115 -3.19 -1.88 -5.97
C ALA A 115 -4.52 -1.58 -6.65
N ARG A 116 -4.70 -0.33 -7.12
CA ARG A 116 -5.95 0.06 -7.77
C ARG A 116 -5.92 -0.37 -9.23
N PRO A 117 -7.09 -0.58 -9.83
CA PRO A 117 -7.15 -0.90 -11.25
C PRO A 117 -6.43 0.17 -12.07
N GLY A 118 -5.66 -0.27 -13.05
CA GLY A 118 -4.92 0.65 -13.89
C GLY A 118 -3.62 1.16 -13.30
N SER A 119 -3.24 0.71 -12.13
CA SER A 119 -2.05 1.21 -11.47
C SER A 119 -0.77 0.58 -12.02
N GLY A 120 -0.87 -0.45 -12.84
CA GLY A 120 0.29 -1.17 -13.32
C GLY A 120 0.71 -2.31 -12.43
N PHE A 121 0.02 -2.52 -11.36
CA PHE A 121 0.33 -3.62 -10.44
C PHE A 121 -0.42 -4.87 -10.85
N MET A 122 0.23 -5.99 -10.64
CA MET A 122 -0.39 -7.28 -10.84
C MET A 122 -1.10 -7.71 -9.56
N ASN A 123 -1.62 -8.92 -9.57
CA ASN A 123 -2.30 -9.44 -8.40
C ASN A 123 -1.35 -9.52 -7.22
N PRO A 124 -1.85 -9.36 -6.00
CA PRO A 124 -1.02 -9.55 -4.82
C PRO A 124 -0.47 -10.97 -4.77
N LEU A 125 0.71 -11.08 -4.23
CA LEU A 125 1.26 -12.39 -3.92
C LEU A 125 0.76 -12.80 -2.56
N PHE A 126 0.52 -14.09 -2.40
CA PHE A 126 0.06 -14.62 -1.13
C PHE A 126 1.24 -15.05 -0.32
N GLU A 127 1.15 -14.77 0.94
CA GLU A 127 2.17 -15.14 1.90
C GLU A 127 1.68 -16.26 2.79
#